data_c7e3f52a9e072582e4354ec0763f3c2d
#
_entry.id   c7e3f52a9e072582e4354ec0763f3c2d
#
_cell.length_a   1.000
_cell.length_b   1.000
_cell.length_c   1.000
_cell.angle_alpha   90.00
_cell.angle_beta   90.00
_cell.angle_gamma   90.00
#
_symmetry.space_group_name_H-M   'P 1'
#
loop_
_entity.id
_entity.type
_entity.pdbx_description
1 polymer ?
#
loop_
_entity_poly.entity_id
_entity_poly.type
_entity_poly.pdbx_seq_one_letter_code
_entity_poly.pdbx_strand_id
1 'polypeptide(L)'
;MSENVELSSLDLRYEGHRLRDDAREARLLASIAERGIEDPLEGVDPPPLRILLNGFKRRRCAKKLGIECVPYVSLGQEEATGILNLMRVSTDKALGILEQARFIVDLLTLHGMSLAEVAETLGRSKAWVSMRRSLLEEMGQPIQEILFRGAFPVYSYMYTLRAFRRMNGVTQDQLERFMKAVAGQRLSVRDIELLARAYFQGPSSLREAIEAGKLSWPLEQMKRVPDDVEGCNEFERVLLKDLQIAGKYLRRVMTKCQDARLKSRAFHAQAHLLSGGLLSSFDSFRERMKEFYDRCGRA
;
A
#
# COMPACT_ATOMS: atom_id res chain seq x y z
N MET A 1 -34.49 -12.25 -2.81
CA MET A 1 -34.99 -12.00 -4.17
C MET A 1 -34.42 -10.66 -4.62
N SER A 2 -34.05 -10.50 -5.89
CA SER A 2 -33.60 -9.21 -6.41
C SER A 2 -34.84 -8.36 -6.79
N GLU A 3 -34.83 -7.08 -6.50
CA GLU A 3 -35.79 -6.08 -6.94
C GLU A 3 -35.10 -5.06 -7.87
N ASN A 4 -35.89 -4.34 -8.68
CA ASN A 4 -35.36 -3.25 -9.48
C ASN A 4 -35.50 -1.94 -8.71
N VAL A 5 -34.38 -1.19 -8.61
CA VAL A 5 -34.35 0.08 -7.90
C VAL A 5 -33.76 1.19 -8.79
N GLU A 6 -34.21 2.41 -8.57
CA GLU A 6 -33.68 3.58 -9.26
C GLU A 6 -32.27 3.89 -8.78
N LEU A 7 -31.34 4.17 -9.70
CA LEU A 7 -29.97 4.59 -9.38
C LEU A 7 -29.88 5.86 -8.53
N SER A 8 -30.86 6.74 -8.69
CA SER A 8 -30.98 8.01 -7.96
C SER A 8 -31.32 7.83 -6.48
N SER A 9 -31.97 6.73 -6.11
CA SER A 9 -32.38 6.44 -4.74
C SER A 9 -31.26 5.89 -3.86
N LEU A 10 -30.10 5.54 -4.45
CA LEU A 10 -28.99 4.92 -3.76
C LEU A 10 -28.09 5.93 -3.08
N ASP A 11 -27.93 5.84 -1.76
CA ASP A 11 -26.91 6.54 -0.98
C ASP A 11 -25.53 5.88 -1.22
N LEU A 12 -24.53 6.67 -1.53
CA LEU A 12 -23.20 6.21 -1.99
C LEU A 12 -22.09 6.44 -0.96
N ARG A 13 -22.41 6.63 0.32
CA ARG A 13 -21.45 6.94 1.38
C ARG A 13 -20.27 5.97 1.43
N TYR A 14 -20.47 4.71 1.08
CA TYR A 14 -19.42 3.68 1.04
C TYR A 14 -18.67 3.59 -0.30
N GLU A 15 -18.91 4.46 -1.29
CA GLU A 15 -18.19 4.42 -2.57
C GLU A 15 -16.67 4.61 -2.36
N GLY A 16 -16.28 5.47 -1.42
CA GLY A 16 -14.89 5.71 -1.04
C GLY A 16 -14.17 4.49 -0.43
N HIS A 17 -14.91 3.48 0.02
CA HIS A 17 -14.35 2.22 0.56
C HIS A 17 -13.89 1.26 -0.54
N ARG A 18 -14.26 1.52 -1.79
CA ARG A 18 -14.01 0.61 -2.91
C ARG A 18 -12.83 1.09 -3.75
N LEU A 19 -11.95 0.14 -4.08
CA LEU A 19 -10.81 0.40 -4.96
C LEU A 19 -11.28 0.71 -6.38
N ARG A 20 -10.78 1.79 -6.96
CA ARG A 20 -10.99 2.11 -8.37
C ARG A 20 -10.07 1.25 -9.24
N ASP A 21 -10.60 0.80 -10.37
CA ASP A 21 -9.90 0.02 -11.38
C ASP A 21 -10.56 0.32 -12.73
N ASP A 22 -10.02 1.30 -13.42
CA ASP A 22 -10.59 1.81 -14.67
C ASP A 22 -10.56 0.76 -15.79
N ALA A 23 -9.54 -0.10 -15.82
CA ALA A 23 -9.42 -1.16 -16.82
C ALA A 23 -10.51 -2.23 -16.62
N ARG A 24 -10.78 -2.59 -15.36
CA ARG A 24 -11.87 -3.52 -15.03
C ARG A 24 -13.24 -2.87 -15.26
N GLU A 25 -13.37 -1.58 -14.96
CA GLU A 25 -14.62 -0.84 -15.19
C GLU A 25 -14.93 -0.72 -16.70
N ALA A 26 -13.92 -0.48 -17.56
CA ALA A 26 -14.11 -0.45 -19.00
C ALA A 26 -14.58 -1.80 -19.57
N ARG A 27 -13.99 -2.92 -19.11
CA ARG A 27 -14.46 -4.26 -19.49
C ARG A 27 -15.89 -4.56 -19.03
N LEU A 28 -16.21 -4.12 -17.80
CA LEU A 28 -17.55 -4.27 -17.24
C LEU A 28 -18.57 -3.44 -17.99
N LEU A 29 -18.21 -2.22 -18.42
CA LEU A 29 -19.07 -1.36 -19.24
C LEU A 29 -19.46 -2.05 -20.55
N ALA A 30 -18.50 -2.65 -21.26
CA ALA A 30 -18.76 -3.40 -22.49
C ALA A 30 -19.69 -4.60 -22.24
N SER A 31 -19.43 -5.37 -21.17
CA SER A 31 -20.28 -6.50 -20.78
C SER A 31 -21.72 -6.09 -20.45
N ILE A 32 -21.89 -4.99 -19.71
CA ILE A 32 -23.22 -4.48 -19.34
C ILE A 32 -23.98 -3.93 -20.56
N ALA A 33 -23.27 -3.31 -21.51
CA ALA A 33 -23.88 -2.83 -22.74
C ALA A 33 -24.43 -3.97 -23.61
N GLU A 34 -23.78 -5.15 -23.56
CA GLU A 34 -24.17 -6.32 -24.34
C GLU A 34 -25.24 -7.17 -23.65
N ARG A 35 -25.12 -7.41 -22.35
CA ARG A 35 -25.92 -8.40 -21.60
C ARG A 35 -26.76 -7.83 -20.46
N GLY A 36 -26.65 -6.54 -20.20
CA GLY A 36 -27.25 -5.94 -19.02
C GLY A 36 -26.47 -6.25 -17.73
N ILE A 37 -27.10 -5.94 -16.60
CA ILE A 37 -26.54 -6.20 -15.27
C ILE A 37 -27.02 -7.58 -14.80
N GLU A 38 -26.15 -8.58 -14.88
CA GLU A 38 -26.45 -9.97 -14.47
C GLU A 38 -26.42 -10.13 -12.94
N ASP A 39 -25.39 -9.57 -12.30
CA ASP A 39 -25.26 -9.60 -10.83
C ASP A 39 -25.93 -8.37 -10.20
N PRO A 40 -26.83 -8.51 -9.23
CA PRO A 40 -27.47 -7.38 -8.59
C PRO A 40 -26.50 -6.51 -7.79
N LEU A 41 -26.85 -5.24 -7.60
CA LEU A 41 -26.20 -4.38 -6.62
C LEU A 41 -26.63 -4.84 -5.22
N GLU A 42 -25.78 -4.60 -4.22
CA GLU A 42 -26.02 -5.07 -2.85
C GLU A 42 -25.90 -3.89 -1.87
N GLY A 43 -26.86 -3.78 -0.95
CA GLY A 43 -26.87 -2.70 0.03
C GLY A 43 -27.75 -3.01 1.23
N VAL A 44 -28.09 -1.99 2.00
CA VAL A 44 -28.98 -2.05 3.17
C VAL A 44 -30.06 -0.99 3.07
N ASP A 45 -31.20 -1.25 3.68
CA ASP A 45 -32.39 -0.40 3.61
C ASP A 45 -32.82 0.12 4.99
N PRO A 46 -31.99 0.92 5.72
CA PRO A 46 -32.45 1.62 6.92
C PRO A 46 -33.47 2.69 6.53
N PRO A 47 -34.72 2.64 7.01
CA PRO A 47 -35.72 3.65 6.62
C PRO A 47 -35.31 5.08 7.01
N PRO A 48 -35.43 6.08 6.15
CA PRO A 48 -35.98 6.05 4.78
C PRO A 48 -34.90 5.84 3.68
N LEU A 49 -33.68 5.44 4.02
CA LEU A 49 -32.51 5.39 3.13
C LEU A 49 -32.33 4.02 2.48
N ARG A 50 -31.71 4.03 1.32
CA ARG A 50 -31.16 2.84 0.66
C ARG A 50 -29.67 3.05 0.41
N ILE A 51 -28.81 2.34 1.14
CA ILE A 51 -27.38 2.55 1.18
C ILE A 51 -26.67 1.44 0.39
N LEU A 52 -25.96 1.81 -0.66
CA LEU A 52 -25.19 0.87 -1.46
C LEU A 52 -23.92 0.45 -0.73
N LEU A 53 -23.67 -0.86 -0.61
CA LEU A 53 -22.46 -1.45 -0.04
C LEU A 53 -21.56 -2.08 -1.11
N ASN A 54 -22.14 -2.66 -2.17
CA ASN A 54 -21.39 -3.30 -3.25
C ASN A 54 -22.06 -3.05 -4.61
N GLY A 55 -21.26 -3.10 -5.69
CA GLY A 55 -21.74 -2.87 -7.05
C GLY A 55 -21.51 -1.46 -7.58
N PHE A 56 -20.69 -0.63 -6.93
CA PHE A 56 -20.39 0.75 -7.37
C PHE A 56 -19.88 0.84 -8.82
N LYS A 57 -19.08 -0.13 -9.28
CA LYS A 57 -18.61 -0.18 -10.68
C LYS A 57 -19.80 -0.41 -11.62
N ARG A 58 -20.70 -1.36 -11.28
CA ARG A 58 -21.94 -1.63 -12.05
C ARG A 58 -22.83 -0.40 -12.09
N ARG A 59 -23.02 0.26 -10.96
CA ARG A 59 -23.77 1.51 -10.86
C ARG A 59 -23.19 2.60 -11.76
N ARG A 60 -21.88 2.81 -11.76
CA ARG A 60 -21.24 3.81 -12.64
C ARG A 60 -21.36 3.45 -14.11
N CYS A 61 -21.25 2.17 -14.46
CA CYS A 61 -21.47 1.69 -15.83
C CYS A 61 -22.91 1.90 -16.24
N ALA A 62 -23.89 1.54 -15.40
CA ALA A 62 -25.32 1.77 -15.66
C ALA A 62 -25.62 3.24 -15.93
N LYS A 63 -25.09 4.15 -15.08
CA LYS A 63 -25.24 5.59 -15.27
C LYS A 63 -24.65 6.07 -16.62
N LYS A 64 -23.48 5.55 -17.04
CA LYS A 64 -22.88 5.89 -18.35
C LYS A 64 -23.71 5.40 -19.52
N LEU A 65 -24.43 4.30 -19.36
CA LEU A 65 -25.30 3.70 -20.37
C LEU A 65 -26.74 4.24 -20.35
N GLY A 66 -27.08 5.17 -19.45
CA GLY A 66 -28.43 5.71 -19.34
C GLY A 66 -29.44 4.73 -18.74
N ILE A 67 -28.97 3.69 -18.04
CA ILE A 67 -29.83 2.71 -17.34
C ILE A 67 -30.27 3.33 -16.01
N GLU A 68 -31.56 3.59 -15.85
CA GLU A 68 -32.10 4.25 -14.65
C GLU A 68 -32.43 3.26 -13.53
N CYS A 69 -32.89 2.06 -13.87
CA CYS A 69 -33.27 1.00 -12.92
C CYS A 69 -32.30 -0.18 -13.00
N VAL A 70 -31.86 -0.67 -11.85
CA VAL A 70 -30.88 -1.77 -11.75
C VAL A 70 -31.33 -2.83 -10.76
N PRO A 71 -30.97 -4.12 -10.98
CA PRO A 71 -31.24 -5.18 -10.02
C PRO A 71 -30.47 -4.93 -8.70
N TYR A 72 -31.16 -5.08 -7.59
CA TYR A 72 -30.67 -4.82 -6.25
C TYR A 72 -31.09 -5.93 -5.27
N VAL A 73 -30.24 -6.23 -4.31
CA VAL A 73 -30.50 -7.15 -3.20
C VAL A 73 -30.19 -6.46 -1.88
N SER A 74 -31.16 -6.47 -0.98
CA SER A 74 -30.97 -6.01 0.40
C SER A 74 -30.23 -7.06 1.22
N LEU A 75 -29.19 -6.61 1.94
CA LEU A 75 -28.42 -7.42 2.90
C LEU A 75 -28.92 -7.24 4.35
N GLY A 76 -29.96 -6.42 4.55
CA GLY A 76 -30.56 -6.12 5.85
C GLY A 76 -31.01 -4.68 5.98
N GLN A 77 -31.55 -4.36 7.15
CA GLN A 77 -32.01 -2.99 7.46
C GLN A 77 -31.00 -2.17 8.24
N GLU A 78 -29.96 -2.79 8.80
CA GLU A 78 -28.92 -2.13 9.59
C GLU A 78 -27.57 -2.16 8.87
N GLU A 79 -26.86 -1.04 8.88
CA GLU A 79 -25.57 -0.90 8.18
C GLU A 79 -24.53 -1.92 8.69
N ALA A 80 -24.38 -2.07 10.01
CA ALA A 80 -23.43 -3.03 10.59
C ALA A 80 -23.71 -4.46 10.15
N THR A 81 -24.99 -4.88 10.22
CA THR A 81 -25.44 -6.22 9.80
C THR A 81 -25.21 -6.43 8.32
N GLY A 82 -25.51 -5.45 7.48
CA GLY A 82 -25.29 -5.53 6.04
C GLY A 82 -23.81 -5.60 5.67
N ILE A 83 -22.95 -4.82 6.32
CA ILE A 83 -21.47 -4.87 6.14
C ILE A 83 -20.96 -6.27 6.51
N LEU A 84 -21.39 -6.82 7.64
CA LEU A 84 -20.98 -8.16 8.08
C LEU A 84 -21.45 -9.24 7.08
N ASN A 85 -22.69 -9.15 6.61
CA ASN A 85 -23.25 -10.07 5.61
C ASN A 85 -22.47 -9.97 4.28
N LEU A 86 -22.17 -8.75 3.81
CA LEU A 86 -21.33 -8.54 2.63
C LEU A 86 -19.95 -9.20 2.82
N MET A 87 -19.30 -9.02 3.96
CA MET A 87 -17.96 -9.58 4.23
C MET A 87 -17.98 -11.11 4.37
N ARG A 88 -19.07 -11.71 4.86
CA ARG A 88 -19.22 -13.18 4.99
C ARG A 88 -19.44 -13.86 3.64
N VAL A 89 -20.26 -13.27 2.79
CA VAL A 89 -20.61 -13.80 1.46
C VAL A 89 -19.52 -13.51 0.43
N SER A 90 -18.81 -12.40 0.61
CA SER A 90 -17.75 -12.01 -0.30
C SER A 90 -16.53 -12.92 -0.13
N THR A 91 -16.28 -13.72 -1.17
CA THR A 91 -14.98 -14.37 -1.34
C THR A 91 -13.90 -13.29 -1.52
N ASP A 92 -12.62 -13.64 -1.30
CA ASP A 92 -11.48 -12.72 -1.46
C ASP A 92 -11.40 -12.03 -2.84
N LYS A 93 -12.19 -12.50 -3.82
CA LYS A 93 -12.33 -11.89 -5.15
C LYS A 93 -13.28 -10.68 -5.19
N ALA A 94 -14.22 -10.59 -4.25
CA ALA A 94 -15.23 -9.52 -4.23
C ALA A 94 -14.81 -8.31 -3.38
N LEU A 95 -14.11 -8.55 -2.26
CA LEU A 95 -13.57 -7.51 -1.38
C LEU A 95 -12.06 -7.69 -1.17
N GLY A 96 -11.26 -6.75 -1.67
CA GLY A 96 -9.83 -6.71 -1.43
C GLY A 96 -9.49 -6.42 0.04
N ILE A 97 -8.25 -6.77 0.45
CA ILE A 97 -7.79 -6.61 1.84
C ILE A 97 -7.95 -5.17 2.39
N LEU A 98 -7.75 -4.16 1.54
CA LEU A 98 -7.90 -2.75 1.93
C LEU A 98 -9.37 -2.35 2.09
N GLU A 99 -10.25 -2.88 1.25
CA GLU A 99 -11.69 -2.66 1.33
C GLU A 99 -12.25 -3.32 2.60
N GLN A 100 -11.83 -4.56 2.88
CA GLN A 100 -12.14 -5.24 4.15
C GLN A 100 -11.65 -4.43 5.37
N ALA A 101 -10.45 -3.85 5.28
CA ALA A 101 -9.89 -3.06 6.35
C ALA A 101 -10.74 -1.81 6.64
N ARG A 102 -11.24 -1.09 5.62
CA ARG A 102 -12.13 0.06 5.81
C ARG A 102 -13.44 -0.33 6.46
N PHE A 103 -14.11 -1.36 5.97
CA PHE A 103 -15.34 -1.84 6.60
C PHE A 103 -15.13 -2.29 8.06
N ILE A 104 -14.01 -2.93 8.36
CA ILE A 104 -13.68 -3.29 9.75
C ILE A 104 -13.49 -2.04 10.62
N VAL A 105 -12.79 -1.02 10.13
CA VAL A 105 -12.63 0.23 10.88
C VAL A 105 -13.99 0.86 11.16
N ASP A 106 -14.90 0.91 10.18
CA ASP A 106 -16.24 1.46 10.38
C ASP A 106 -17.07 0.64 11.41
N LEU A 107 -17.01 -0.69 11.34
CA LEU A 107 -17.68 -1.54 12.34
C LEU A 107 -17.19 -1.23 13.76
N LEU A 108 -15.90 -0.99 13.94
CA LEU A 108 -15.31 -0.69 15.24
C LEU A 108 -15.57 0.75 15.70
N THR A 109 -15.51 1.74 14.79
CA THR A 109 -15.53 3.17 15.14
C THR A 109 -16.91 3.81 15.02
N LEU A 110 -17.68 3.49 13.98
CA LEU A 110 -18.99 4.08 13.73
C LEU A 110 -20.11 3.26 14.36
N HIS A 111 -19.97 1.93 14.34
CA HIS A 111 -20.99 1.02 14.88
C HIS A 111 -20.66 0.49 16.28
N GLY A 112 -19.53 0.91 16.87
CA GLY A 112 -19.17 0.61 18.27
C GLY A 112 -18.92 -0.85 18.59
N MET A 113 -18.74 -1.71 17.57
CA MET A 113 -18.46 -3.13 17.77
C MET A 113 -17.06 -3.36 18.33
N SER A 114 -16.91 -4.32 19.21
CA SER A 114 -15.59 -4.78 19.66
C SER A 114 -14.88 -5.65 18.62
N LEU A 115 -13.55 -5.74 18.71
CA LEU A 115 -12.76 -6.67 17.89
C LEU A 115 -13.22 -8.13 18.02
N ALA A 116 -13.71 -8.50 19.22
CA ALA A 116 -14.18 -9.85 19.50
C ALA A 116 -15.49 -10.16 18.76
N GLU A 117 -16.46 -9.23 18.83
CA GLU A 117 -17.76 -9.36 18.16
C GLU A 117 -17.60 -9.41 16.64
N VAL A 118 -16.76 -8.54 16.05
CA VAL A 118 -16.48 -8.57 14.62
C VAL A 118 -15.84 -9.90 14.21
N ALA A 119 -14.85 -10.38 14.98
CA ALA A 119 -14.16 -11.64 14.70
C ALA A 119 -15.11 -12.84 14.79
N GLU A 120 -15.92 -12.93 15.83
CA GLU A 120 -16.91 -13.99 16.04
C GLU A 120 -17.95 -14.00 14.91
N THR A 121 -18.55 -12.85 14.61
CA THR A 121 -19.59 -12.73 13.58
C THR A 121 -19.06 -13.10 12.19
N LEU A 122 -17.82 -12.74 11.88
CA LEU A 122 -17.20 -13.08 10.59
C LEU A 122 -16.63 -14.50 10.54
N GLY A 123 -16.61 -15.24 11.66
CA GLY A 123 -15.97 -16.55 11.77
C GLY A 123 -14.45 -16.46 11.54
N ARG A 124 -13.81 -15.39 12.01
CA ARG A 124 -12.37 -15.12 11.84
C ARG A 124 -11.67 -14.97 13.19
N SER A 125 -10.34 -15.07 13.20
CA SER A 125 -9.58 -14.83 14.44
C SER A 125 -9.51 -13.33 14.78
N LYS A 126 -9.38 -12.98 16.07
CA LYS A 126 -9.13 -11.60 16.52
C LYS A 126 -7.87 -11.01 15.87
N ALA A 127 -6.84 -11.83 15.66
CA ALA A 127 -5.62 -11.42 14.98
C ALA A 127 -5.87 -11.01 13.53
N TRP A 128 -6.79 -11.71 12.82
CA TRP A 128 -7.17 -11.37 11.45
C TRP A 128 -7.85 -10.00 11.36
N VAL A 129 -8.74 -9.67 12.30
CA VAL A 129 -9.41 -8.36 12.39
C VAL A 129 -8.41 -7.26 12.76
N SER A 130 -7.59 -7.51 13.79
CA SER A 130 -6.56 -6.56 14.25
C SER A 130 -5.56 -6.20 13.16
N MET A 131 -5.11 -7.20 12.38
CA MET A 131 -4.18 -6.97 11.27
C MET A 131 -4.76 -6.04 10.20
N ARG A 132 -6.07 -6.16 9.88
CA ARG A 132 -6.72 -5.27 8.90
C ARG A 132 -6.89 -3.85 9.41
N ARG A 133 -7.26 -3.69 10.69
CA ARG A 133 -7.31 -2.38 11.32
C ARG A 133 -5.94 -1.70 11.27
N SER A 134 -4.90 -2.37 11.74
CA SER A 134 -3.54 -1.83 11.77
C SER A 134 -2.99 -1.52 10.37
N LEU A 135 -3.48 -2.21 9.34
CA LEU A 135 -3.05 -1.97 7.96
C LEU A 135 -3.35 -0.53 7.50
N LEU A 136 -4.52 0.00 7.83
CA LEU A 136 -4.89 1.39 7.49
C LEU A 136 -4.19 2.40 8.39
N GLU A 137 -4.06 2.10 9.69
CA GLU A 137 -3.34 2.95 10.64
C GLU A 137 -1.87 3.14 10.23
N GLU A 138 -1.24 2.09 9.71
CA GLU A 138 0.14 2.14 9.23
C GLU A 138 0.34 2.97 7.96
N MET A 139 -0.67 3.09 7.10
CA MET A 139 -0.52 3.70 5.77
C MET A 139 -0.43 5.22 5.78
N GLY A 140 -1.09 5.88 6.71
CA GLY A 140 -1.33 7.32 6.60
C GLY A 140 -2.33 7.68 5.47
N GLN A 141 -2.98 8.81 5.62
CA GLN A 141 -4.04 9.27 4.72
C GLN A 141 -3.60 9.42 3.25
N PRO A 142 -2.43 10.04 2.93
CA PRO A 142 -2.02 10.23 1.53
C PRO A 142 -1.82 8.92 0.77
N ILE A 143 -1.27 7.90 1.42
CA ILE A 143 -1.06 6.58 0.82
C ILE A 143 -2.40 5.89 0.55
N GLN A 144 -3.32 5.94 1.52
CA GLN A 144 -4.66 5.40 1.34
C GLN A 144 -5.36 6.02 0.13
N GLU A 145 -5.32 7.35 -0.02
CA GLU A 145 -5.93 8.04 -1.15
C GLU A 145 -5.38 7.58 -2.49
N ILE A 146 -4.05 7.46 -2.63
CA ILE A 146 -3.40 6.99 -3.86
C ILE A 146 -3.87 5.56 -4.20
N LEU A 147 -3.91 4.67 -3.20
CA LEU A 147 -4.31 3.27 -3.40
C LEU A 147 -5.79 3.14 -3.76
N PHE A 148 -6.68 3.85 -3.05
CA PHE A 148 -8.12 3.75 -3.30
C PHE A 148 -8.55 4.42 -4.60
N ARG A 149 -7.82 5.44 -5.08
CA ARG A 149 -8.00 6.00 -6.43
C ARG A 149 -7.51 5.07 -7.55
N GLY A 150 -6.85 3.97 -7.22
CA GLY A 150 -6.27 3.05 -8.20
C GLY A 150 -5.03 3.60 -8.90
N ALA A 151 -4.43 4.68 -8.39
CA ALA A 151 -3.26 5.32 -8.97
C ALA A 151 -1.95 4.56 -8.70
N PHE A 152 -1.98 3.57 -7.80
CA PHE A 152 -0.85 2.72 -7.49
C PHE A 152 -1.32 1.28 -7.20
N PRO A 153 -0.61 0.22 -7.69
CA PRO A 153 -1.02 -1.15 -7.48
C PRO A 153 -0.95 -1.55 -5.99
N VAL A 154 -2.08 -2.02 -5.43
CA VAL A 154 -2.15 -2.51 -4.04
C VAL A 154 -1.14 -3.63 -3.79
N TYR A 155 -0.93 -4.52 -4.78
CA TYR A 155 0.06 -5.60 -4.71
C TYR A 155 1.48 -5.05 -4.44
N SER A 156 1.93 -4.08 -5.22
CA SER A 156 3.27 -3.47 -5.05
C SER A 156 3.42 -2.77 -3.70
N TYR A 157 2.36 -2.12 -3.20
CA TYR A 157 2.38 -1.58 -1.84
C TYR A 157 2.56 -2.68 -0.79
N MET A 158 1.74 -3.73 -0.85
CA MET A 158 1.72 -4.79 0.16
C MET A 158 3.00 -5.62 0.19
N TYR A 159 3.55 -5.97 -0.96
CA TYR A 159 4.66 -6.92 -1.07
C TYR A 159 6.02 -6.26 -1.29
N THR A 160 6.06 -5.07 -1.92
CA THR A 160 7.31 -4.35 -2.14
C THR A 160 7.50 -3.24 -1.11
N LEU A 161 6.62 -2.23 -1.05
CA LEU A 161 6.86 -1.04 -0.24
C LEU A 161 6.80 -1.29 1.27
N ARG A 162 5.89 -2.14 1.74
CA ARG A 162 5.86 -2.52 3.16
C ARG A 162 7.13 -3.21 3.63
N ALA A 163 7.83 -3.92 2.75
CA ALA A 163 9.12 -4.51 3.08
C ALA A 163 10.17 -3.42 3.37
N PHE A 164 10.21 -2.36 2.55
CA PHE A 164 11.10 -1.21 2.79
C PHE A 164 10.74 -0.45 4.08
N ARG A 165 9.45 -0.30 4.40
CA ARG A 165 9.03 0.31 5.67
C ARG A 165 9.49 -0.47 6.90
N ARG A 166 9.53 -1.80 6.82
CA ARG A 166 10.04 -2.67 7.91
C ARG A 166 11.57 -2.58 8.05
N MET A 167 12.27 -2.11 7.03
CA MET A 167 13.68 -1.82 7.13
C MET A 167 13.88 -0.55 7.96
N ASN A 168 14.77 -0.61 8.96
CA ASN A 168 15.09 0.55 9.77
C ASN A 168 15.63 1.69 8.88
N GLY A 169 15.12 2.90 9.05
CA GLY A 169 15.55 4.10 8.35
C GLY A 169 14.66 4.59 7.21
N VAL A 170 13.65 3.82 6.78
CA VAL A 170 12.64 4.31 5.83
C VAL A 170 11.48 4.94 6.59
N THR A 171 11.30 6.25 6.41
CA THR A 171 10.25 7.03 7.06
C THR A 171 8.93 6.98 6.28
N GLN A 172 7.82 7.29 6.96
CA GLN A 172 6.51 7.43 6.33
C GLN A 172 6.53 8.50 5.22
N ASP A 173 7.18 9.62 5.48
CA ASP A 173 7.30 10.74 4.53
C ASP A 173 8.07 10.35 3.25
N GLN A 174 9.14 9.56 3.36
CA GLN A 174 9.86 9.02 2.20
C GLN A 174 8.97 8.10 1.36
N LEU A 175 8.15 7.27 2.02
CA LEU A 175 7.22 6.38 1.34
C LEU A 175 6.15 7.18 0.57
N GLU A 176 5.60 8.21 1.20
CA GLU A 176 4.61 9.09 0.59
C GLU A 176 5.17 9.86 -0.61
N ARG A 177 6.38 10.42 -0.49
CA ARG A 177 7.06 11.10 -1.61
C ARG A 177 7.30 10.15 -2.78
N PHE A 178 7.82 8.96 -2.51
CA PHE A 178 7.99 7.94 -3.54
C PHE A 178 6.66 7.61 -4.23
N MET A 179 5.62 7.29 -3.47
CA MET A 179 4.32 6.93 -4.05
C MET A 179 3.70 8.07 -4.85
N LYS A 180 3.81 9.32 -4.37
CA LYS A 180 3.36 10.50 -5.13
C LYS A 180 4.09 10.65 -6.46
N ALA A 181 5.40 10.41 -6.50
CA ALA A 181 6.22 10.52 -7.70
C ALA A 181 5.87 9.47 -8.78
N VAL A 182 5.49 8.26 -8.35
CA VAL A 182 5.24 7.14 -9.29
C VAL A 182 3.75 6.86 -9.53
N ALA A 183 2.85 7.49 -8.77
CA ALA A 183 1.41 7.30 -8.91
C ALA A 183 0.91 7.70 -10.30
N GLY A 184 -0.01 6.91 -10.88
CA GLY A 184 -0.62 7.18 -12.19
C GLY A 184 0.26 6.90 -13.41
N GLN A 185 1.52 6.50 -13.23
CA GLN A 185 2.49 6.29 -14.32
C GLN A 185 2.34 4.95 -15.06
N ARG A 186 1.34 4.13 -14.72
CA ARG A 186 1.06 2.81 -15.33
C ARG A 186 2.28 1.88 -15.40
N LEU A 187 3.13 1.93 -14.38
CA LEU A 187 4.34 1.13 -14.27
C LEU A 187 4.00 -0.35 -14.02
N SER A 188 4.84 -1.25 -14.54
CA SER A 188 4.77 -2.65 -14.19
C SER A 188 5.18 -2.88 -12.71
N VAL A 189 4.77 -4.01 -12.13
CA VAL A 189 5.19 -4.39 -10.76
C VAL A 189 6.71 -4.42 -10.65
N ARG A 190 7.40 -4.94 -11.68
CA ARG A 190 8.86 -5.01 -11.73
C ARG A 190 9.50 -3.61 -11.81
N ASP A 191 8.95 -2.70 -12.61
CA ASP A 191 9.48 -1.33 -12.69
C ASP A 191 9.31 -0.59 -11.36
N ILE A 192 8.17 -0.79 -10.66
CA ILE A 192 7.96 -0.25 -9.30
C ILE A 192 8.99 -0.81 -8.32
N GLU A 193 9.31 -2.09 -8.39
CA GLU A 193 10.31 -2.71 -7.52
C GLU A 193 11.71 -2.14 -7.78
N LEU A 194 12.12 -1.99 -9.04
CA LEU A 194 13.39 -1.37 -9.41
C LEU A 194 13.48 0.07 -8.94
N LEU A 195 12.42 0.87 -9.16
CA LEU A 195 12.37 2.26 -8.69
C LEU A 195 12.39 2.35 -7.16
N ALA A 196 11.72 1.43 -6.45
CA ALA A 196 11.76 1.38 -4.99
C ALA A 196 13.17 1.06 -4.48
N ARG A 197 13.89 0.13 -5.10
CA ARG A 197 15.30 -0.14 -4.79
C ARG A 197 16.17 1.09 -5.06
N ALA A 198 16.02 1.73 -6.22
CA ALA A 198 16.73 2.96 -6.55
C ALA A 198 16.48 4.06 -5.52
N TYR A 199 15.24 4.26 -5.11
CA TYR A 199 14.83 5.33 -4.20
C TYR A 199 15.30 5.10 -2.75
N PHE A 200 15.12 3.89 -2.22
CA PHE A 200 15.38 3.60 -0.81
C PHE A 200 16.80 3.10 -0.53
N GLN A 201 17.50 2.58 -1.53
CA GLN A 201 18.81 1.95 -1.37
C GLN A 201 19.88 2.57 -2.26
N GLY A 202 19.49 3.24 -3.34
CA GLY A 202 20.40 3.86 -4.29
C GLY A 202 20.96 5.21 -3.84
N PRO A 203 21.86 5.81 -4.64
CA PRO A 203 22.42 7.15 -4.39
C PRO A 203 21.33 8.24 -4.45
N SER A 204 21.61 9.40 -3.82
CA SER A 204 20.68 10.54 -3.74
C SER A 204 20.23 11.04 -5.11
N SER A 205 21.12 10.99 -6.12
CA SER A 205 20.80 11.40 -7.49
C SER A 205 19.63 10.64 -8.12
N LEU A 206 19.54 9.32 -7.85
CA LEU A 206 18.40 8.51 -8.31
C LEU A 206 17.11 8.90 -7.58
N ARG A 207 17.19 9.17 -6.28
CA ARG A 207 16.05 9.63 -5.48
C ARG A 207 15.52 10.96 -5.97
N GLU A 208 16.39 11.94 -6.17
CA GLU A 208 16.05 13.27 -6.66
C GLU A 208 15.41 13.21 -8.06
N ALA A 209 15.93 12.36 -8.94
CA ALA A 209 15.35 12.15 -10.26
C ALA A 209 13.94 11.56 -10.18
N ILE A 210 13.71 10.58 -9.28
CA ILE A 210 12.39 9.97 -9.07
C ILE A 210 11.41 11.01 -8.50
N GLU A 211 11.81 11.79 -7.50
CA GLU A 211 10.99 12.86 -6.90
C GLU A 211 10.65 13.95 -7.93
N ALA A 212 11.54 14.22 -8.88
CA ALA A 212 11.31 15.12 -10.00
C ALA A 212 10.44 14.51 -11.13
N GLY A 213 9.95 13.28 -10.98
CA GLY A 213 9.14 12.57 -11.97
C GLY A 213 9.92 12.04 -13.19
N LYS A 214 11.26 12.10 -13.17
CA LYS A 214 12.13 11.60 -14.24
C LYS A 214 12.41 10.11 -14.03
N LEU A 215 11.45 9.25 -14.37
CA LEU A 215 11.51 7.82 -14.03
C LEU A 215 12.33 6.98 -15.00
N SER A 216 12.48 7.39 -16.25
CA SER A 216 13.15 6.62 -17.32
C SER A 216 14.62 6.37 -16.99
N TRP A 217 15.36 7.41 -16.61
CA TRP A 217 16.77 7.29 -16.29
C TRP A 217 17.05 6.37 -15.07
N PRO A 218 16.40 6.51 -13.90
CA PRO A 218 16.56 5.55 -12.81
C PRO A 218 16.21 4.10 -13.20
N LEU A 219 15.16 3.91 -13.99
CA LEU A 219 14.80 2.58 -14.48
C LEU A 219 15.88 1.96 -15.38
N GLU A 220 16.44 2.74 -16.32
CA GLU A 220 17.52 2.28 -17.18
C GLU A 220 18.77 1.91 -16.37
N GLN A 221 19.14 2.75 -15.39
CA GLN A 221 20.26 2.43 -14.50
C GLN A 221 20.02 1.12 -13.75
N MET A 222 18.84 0.95 -13.16
CA MET A 222 18.52 -0.26 -12.41
C MET A 222 18.40 -1.52 -13.29
N LYS A 223 17.95 -1.39 -14.55
CA LYS A 223 17.90 -2.51 -15.51
C LYS A 223 19.28 -2.95 -15.99
N ARG A 224 20.28 -2.05 -15.93
CA ARG A 224 21.68 -2.40 -16.26
C ARG A 224 22.38 -3.17 -15.13
N VAL A 225 21.88 -3.06 -13.90
CA VAL A 225 22.39 -3.84 -12.75
C VAL A 225 21.80 -5.23 -12.84
N PRO A 226 22.60 -6.31 -13.05
CA PRO A 226 22.09 -7.67 -13.07
C PRO A 226 21.41 -8.00 -11.73
N ASP A 227 20.24 -8.66 -11.80
CA ASP A 227 19.54 -9.16 -10.61
C ASP A 227 20.31 -10.30 -9.92
N ASP A 228 21.13 -11.04 -10.69
CA ASP A 228 21.97 -12.12 -10.22
C ASP A 228 23.45 -11.73 -10.22
N VAL A 229 24.13 -12.16 -9.18
CA VAL A 229 25.59 -12.07 -8.99
C VAL A 229 26.30 -13.17 -9.82
N GLU A 230 25.66 -13.64 -10.93
CA GLU A 230 26.27 -14.56 -11.87
C GLU A 230 27.48 -13.87 -12.52
N GLY A 231 28.66 -14.49 -12.36
CA GLY A 231 29.91 -13.90 -12.83
C GLY A 231 30.78 -13.27 -11.74
N CYS A 232 30.24 -12.95 -10.57
CA CYS A 232 31.04 -12.50 -9.43
C CYS A 232 31.76 -13.68 -8.77
N ASN A 233 33.04 -13.48 -8.44
CA ASN A 233 33.79 -14.42 -7.62
C ASN A 233 33.29 -14.40 -6.16
N GLU A 234 33.76 -15.33 -5.33
CA GLU A 234 33.32 -15.46 -3.93
C GLU A 234 33.60 -14.20 -3.09
N PHE A 235 34.78 -13.60 -3.27
CA PHE A 235 35.15 -12.37 -2.57
C PHE A 235 34.24 -11.18 -2.93
N GLU A 236 33.93 -11.02 -4.19
CA GLU A 236 33.01 -9.97 -4.67
C GLU A 236 31.61 -10.16 -4.08
N ARG A 237 31.10 -11.39 -4.02
CA ARG A 237 29.81 -11.70 -3.38
C ARG A 237 29.81 -11.36 -1.90
N VAL A 238 30.89 -11.67 -1.18
CA VAL A 238 31.02 -11.32 0.24
C VAL A 238 31.02 -9.81 0.42
N LEU A 239 31.80 -9.06 -0.38
CA LEU A 239 31.86 -7.61 -0.31
C LEU A 239 30.50 -6.96 -0.60
N LEU A 240 29.76 -7.44 -1.61
CA LEU A 240 28.42 -6.95 -1.91
C LEU A 240 27.46 -7.18 -0.72
N LYS A 241 27.54 -8.33 -0.08
CA LYS A 241 26.77 -8.64 1.12
C LYS A 241 27.13 -7.73 2.29
N ASP A 242 28.43 -7.47 2.50
CA ASP A 242 28.90 -6.57 3.55
C ASP A 242 28.44 -5.13 3.32
N LEU A 243 28.45 -4.65 2.09
CA LEU A 243 27.90 -3.34 1.72
C LEU A 243 26.41 -3.23 2.01
N GLN A 244 25.63 -4.28 1.72
CA GLN A 244 24.21 -4.33 2.04
C GLN A 244 23.96 -4.30 3.56
N ILE A 245 24.76 -5.07 4.31
CA ILE A 245 24.71 -5.15 5.77
C ILE A 245 25.09 -3.79 6.38
N ALA A 246 26.18 -3.20 5.95
CA ALA A 246 26.64 -1.88 6.42
C ALA A 246 25.55 -0.81 6.18
N GLY A 247 24.99 -0.75 4.97
CA GLY A 247 23.91 0.18 4.66
C GLY A 247 22.65 -0.04 5.52
N LYS A 248 22.31 -1.29 5.83
CA LYS A 248 21.20 -1.64 6.74
C LYS A 248 21.47 -1.15 8.16
N TYR A 249 22.66 -1.39 8.71
CA TYR A 249 23.00 -0.98 10.07
C TYR A 249 23.12 0.53 10.20
N LEU A 250 23.71 1.22 9.23
CA LEU A 250 23.79 2.68 9.22
C LEU A 250 22.38 3.31 9.30
N ARG A 251 21.46 2.89 8.44
CA ARG A 251 20.07 3.37 8.49
C ARG A 251 19.39 3.07 9.82
N ARG A 252 19.60 1.87 10.36
CA ARG A 252 19.05 1.46 11.65
C ARG A 252 19.56 2.33 12.81
N VAL A 253 20.84 2.64 12.83
CA VAL A 253 21.45 3.51 13.84
C VAL A 253 20.87 4.92 13.72
N MET A 254 20.88 5.53 12.52
CA MET A 254 20.33 6.87 12.29
C MET A 254 18.90 7.04 12.76
N THR A 255 18.05 6.04 12.51
CA THR A 255 16.64 6.08 12.98
C THR A 255 16.55 5.97 14.51
N LYS A 256 17.34 5.08 15.12
CA LYS A 256 17.27 4.83 16.56
C LYS A 256 17.89 5.93 17.42
N CYS A 257 18.90 6.64 16.92
CA CYS A 257 19.53 7.74 17.64
C CYS A 257 18.57 8.89 17.99
N GLN A 258 17.46 9.03 17.25
CA GLN A 258 16.47 10.09 17.44
C GLN A 258 15.28 9.67 18.35
N ASP A 259 15.32 8.46 18.93
CA ASP A 259 14.23 7.92 19.72
C ASP A 259 14.15 8.60 21.11
N ALA A 260 13.00 9.20 21.41
CA ALA A 260 12.76 9.91 22.67
C ALA A 260 12.80 9.01 23.93
N ARG A 261 12.83 7.69 23.75
CA ARG A 261 12.94 6.70 24.85
C ARG A 261 14.39 6.52 25.36
N LEU A 262 15.37 7.10 24.70
CA LEU A 262 16.78 7.06 25.09
C LEU A 262 17.03 8.04 26.24
N LYS A 263 16.86 7.62 27.49
CA LYS A 263 16.93 8.49 28.68
C LYS A 263 17.96 8.06 29.74
N SER A 264 18.48 6.85 29.64
CA SER A 264 19.36 6.28 30.67
C SER A 264 20.76 6.92 30.63
N ARG A 265 21.26 7.38 31.78
CA ARG A 265 22.61 7.95 31.91
C ARG A 265 23.71 6.94 31.50
N ALA A 266 23.53 5.67 31.88
CA ALA A 266 24.44 4.60 31.50
C ALA A 266 24.46 4.39 29.98
N PHE A 267 23.31 4.45 29.32
CA PHE A 267 23.20 4.39 27.86
C PHE A 267 23.95 5.57 27.21
N HIS A 268 23.73 6.80 27.69
CA HIS A 268 24.37 7.99 27.09
C HIS A 268 25.90 7.94 27.22
N ALA A 269 26.43 7.46 28.34
CA ALA A 269 27.89 7.32 28.53
C ALA A 269 28.48 6.31 27.54
N GLN A 270 27.85 5.14 27.38
CA GLN A 270 28.33 4.13 26.45
C GLN A 270 28.11 4.51 24.99
N ALA A 271 26.97 5.14 24.67
CA ALA A 271 26.64 5.60 23.32
C ALA A 271 27.62 6.71 22.86
N HIS A 272 28.02 7.60 23.79
CA HIS A 272 29.02 8.64 23.50
C HIS A 272 30.37 8.03 23.10
N LEU A 273 30.84 7.03 23.83
CA LEU A 273 32.09 6.33 23.51
C LEU A 273 32.02 5.64 22.15
N LEU A 274 30.97 4.85 21.91
CA LEU A 274 30.80 4.09 20.66
C LEU A 274 30.60 5.01 19.45
N SER A 275 29.80 6.07 19.59
CA SER A 275 29.60 7.04 18.51
C SER A 275 30.86 7.83 18.20
N GLY A 276 31.65 8.18 19.21
CA GLY A 276 32.94 8.82 19.02
C GLY A 276 33.93 7.95 18.20
N GLY A 277 34.00 6.64 18.51
CA GLY A 277 34.80 5.68 17.75
C GLY A 277 34.29 5.52 16.28
N LEU A 278 32.99 5.51 16.07
CA LEU A 278 32.44 5.50 14.73
C LEU A 278 32.77 6.79 13.97
N LEU A 279 32.54 7.96 14.59
CA LEU A 279 32.79 9.26 13.95
C LEU A 279 34.26 9.41 13.54
N SER A 280 35.23 8.95 14.35
CA SER A 280 36.67 9.01 14.02
C SER A 280 37.03 8.15 12.79
N SER A 281 36.28 7.11 12.48
CA SER A 281 36.52 6.25 11.30
C SER A 281 35.76 6.70 10.06
N PHE A 282 34.77 7.60 10.20
CA PHE A 282 33.86 7.95 9.09
C PHE A 282 34.54 8.68 7.93
N ASP A 283 35.52 9.55 8.20
CA ASP A 283 36.18 10.28 7.12
C ASP A 283 37.04 9.34 6.26
N SER A 284 37.83 8.47 6.87
CA SER A 284 38.56 7.44 6.14
C SER A 284 37.66 6.45 5.40
N PHE A 285 36.57 6.06 6.03
CA PHE A 285 35.57 5.21 5.37
C PHE A 285 34.95 5.91 4.15
N ARG A 286 34.57 7.18 4.28
CA ARG A 286 33.99 7.99 3.20
C ARG A 286 34.89 8.11 2.00
N GLU A 287 36.19 8.39 2.23
CA GLU A 287 37.20 8.50 1.17
C GLU A 287 37.38 7.18 0.42
N ARG A 288 37.57 6.08 1.14
CA ARG A 288 37.69 4.74 0.52
C ARG A 288 36.45 4.33 -0.24
N MET A 289 35.25 4.60 0.30
CA MET A 289 34.00 4.30 -0.37
C MET A 289 33.79 5.15 -1.62
N LYS A 290 34.24 6.42 -1.60
CA LYS A 290 34.17 7.29 -2.78
C LYS A 290 35.09 6.79 -3.90
N GLU A 291 36.34 6.46 -3.58
CA GLU A 291 37.28 5.86 -4.53
C GLU A 291 36.75 4.55 -5.14
N PHE A 292 36.17 3.70 -4.29
CA PHE A 292 35.57 2.45 -4.73
C PHE A 292 34.36 2.69 -5.65
N TYR A 293 33.48 3.61 -5.28
CA TYR A 293 32.32 4.01 -6.09
C TYR A 293 32.72 4.55 -7.46
N ASP A 294 33.72 5.46 -7.50
CA ASP A 294 34.21 6.04 -8.74
C ASP A 294 34.86 4.99 -9.65
N ARG A 295 35.54 4.01 -9.06
CA ARG A 295 36.14 2.86 -9.79
C ARG A 295 35.06 1.96 -10.38
N CYS A 296 34.04 1.62 -9.62
CA CYS A 296 32.91 0.80 -10.10
C CYS A 296 32.09 1.47 -11.19
N GLY A 297 32.01 2.80 -11.21
CA GLY A 297 31.28 3.55 -12.22
C GLY A 297 32.01 3.68 -13.57
N ARG A 298 33.30 3.29 -13.63
CA ARG A 298 34.13 3.31 -14.85
C ARG A 298 34.28 1.93 -15.50
N ALA A 299 33.89 0.87 -14.79
CA ALA A 299 33.92 -0.50 -15.27
C ALA A 299 32.62 -0.85 -16.00
#